data_922a1789c6d183646f2aab98c9c86c95
#
_entry.id   922a1789c6d183646f2aab98c9c86c95
#
_cell.length_a   1.000
_cell.length_b   1.000
_cell.length_c   1.000
_cell.angle_alpha   90.00
_cell.angle_beta   90.00
_cell.angle_gamma   90.00
#
_symmetry.space_group_name_H-M   'P 1'
#
loop_
_entity.id
_entity.type
_entity.pdbx_description
1 polymer ?
#
loop_
_entity_poly.entity_id
_entity_poly.type
_entity_poly.pdbx_seq_one_letter_code
_entity_poly.pdbx_strand_id
1 'polypeptide(L)'
;KAKAEEKKKELEEFIRRFSANVAKSKQTTSRKKMLEKLNVDEIKPSSRKYPGIIFTPDREPGNQILEVSGLRAETEDGMVLFNDVNFNVEKGDKIVFLSRDPRAMTAFFEIINGNRTPQAGKFAWGVTITTAYLPLDNTDFFESDLNLVDWLSQFGEGNEVYMKGFLGRMLFSGEEVLKKVNVLS
;
A
#
# COMPACT_ATOMS: atom_id res chain seq x y z
N LYS A 1 3.70 -18.77 -19.26
CA LYS A 1 2.25 -18.69 -19.51
C LYS A 1 1.98 -18.52 -21.01
N ALA A 2 2.38 -17.42 -21.65
CA ALA A 2 2.14 -17.14 -23.07
C ALA A 2 2.53 -18.31 -24.01
N LYS A 3 3.73 -18.88 -23.88
CA LYS A 3 4.17 -20.03 -24.70
C LYS A 3 3.32 -21.30 -24.48
N ALA A 4 2.77 -21.52 -23.29
CA ALA A 4 1.90 -22.66 -23.01
C ALA A 4 0.50 -22.47 -23.61
N GLU A 5 -0.03 -21.26 -23.58
CA GLU A 5 -1.30 -20.87 -24.20
C GLU A 5 -1.23 -20.94 -25.73
N GLU A 6 -0.13 -20.49 -26.30
CA GLU A 6 0.13 -20.59 -27.75
C GLU A 6 0.16 -22.05 -28.19
N LYS A 7 0.89 -22.90 -27.45
CA LYS A 7 0.96 -24.33 -27.74
C LYS A 7 -0.37 -25.05 -27.55
N LYS A 8 -1.19 -24.61 -26.59
CA LYS A 8 -2.55 -25.09 -26.37
C LYS A 8 -3.43 -24.76 -27.58
N LYS A 9 -3.38 -23.52 -28.07
CA LYS A 9 -4.10 -23.08 -29.26
C LYS A 9 -3.72 -23.88 -30.51
N GLU A 10 -2.43 -24.11 -30.74
CA GLU A 10 -1.96 -24.92 -31.85
C GLU A 10 -2.50 -26.36 -31.81
N LEU A 11 -2.49 -26.98 -30.64
CA LEU A 11 -2.99 -28.35 -30.46
C LEU A 11 -4.52 -28.42 -30.65
N GLU A 12 -5.27 -27.47 -30.13
CA GLU A 12 -6.73 -27.37 -30.29
C GLU A 12 -7.10 -27.16 -31.77
N GLU A 13 -6.38 -26.29 -32.48
CA GLU A 13 -6.61 -26.02 -33.89
C GLU A 13 -6.31 -27.26 -34.76
N PHE A 14 -5.21 -27.95 -34.47
CA PHE A 14 -4.90 -29.20 -35.17
C PHE A 14 -5.96 -30.28 -34.92
N ILE A 15 -6.39 -30.48 -33.68
CA ILE A 15 -7.43 -31.44 -33.32
C ILE A 15 -8.73 -31.09 -34.05
N ARG A 16 -9.13 -29.84 -34.07
CA ARG A 16 -10.34 -29.37 -34.78
C ARG A 16 -10.27 -29.65 -36.28
N ARG A 17 -9.14 -29.37 -36.92
CA ARG A 17 -8.93 -29.53 -38.35
C ARG A 17 -8.91 -30.97 -38.83
N PHE A 18 -8.41 -31.90 -37.99
CA PHE A 18 -8.16 -33.28 -38.40
C PHE A 18 -8.96 -34.32 -37.56
N SER A 19 -9.96 -33.90 -36.82
CA SER A 19 -10.76 -34.79 -35.98
C SER A 19 -11.51 -35.87 -36.77
N ALA A 20 -11.94 -35.60 -37.97
CA ALA A 20 -12.66 -36.53 -38.87
C ALA A 20 -11.75 -37.29 -39.83
N ASN A 21 -10.43 -37.07 -39.81
CA ASN A 21 -9.49 -37.65 -40.75
C ASN A 21 -8.93 -38.99 -40.23
N VAL A 22 -9.34 -40.10 -40.83
CA VAL A 22 -8.95 -41.47 -40.44
C VAL A 22 -7.44 -41.67 -40.55
N ALA A 23 -6.77 -41.14 -41.58
CA ALA A 23 -5.32 -41.27 -41.77
C ALA A 23 -4.50 -40.52 -40.68
N LYS A 24 -5.09 -39.50 -40.04
CA LYS A 24 -4.45 -38.73 -38.97
C LYS A 24 -4.95 -39.06 -37.57
N SER A 25 -5.78 -40.08 -37.41
CA SER A 25 -6.39 -40.48 -36.14
C SER A 25 -5.36 -40.71 -35.04
N LYS A 26 -4.26 -41.42 -35.30
CA LYS A 26 -3.18 -41.63 -34.33
C LYS A 26 -2.53 -40.33 -33.89
N GLN A 27 -2.31 -39.39 -34.82
CA GLN A 27 -1.71 -38.08 -34.51
C GLN A 27 -2.67 -37.22 -33.70
N THR A 28 -3.97 -37.25 -34.01
CA THR A 28 -5.01 -36.53 -33.30
C THR A 28 -5.14 -37.04 -31.84
N THR A 29 -5.12 -38.37 -31.68
CA THR A 29 -5.14 -38.98 -30.35
C THR A 29 -3.91 -38.63 -29.50
N SER A 30 -2.71 -38.67 -30.13
CA SER A 30 -1.47 -38.26 -29.46
C SER A 30 -1.54 -36.79 -28.99
N ARG A 31 -2.05 -35.91 -29.85
CA ARG A 31 -2.20 -34.49 -29.51
C ARG A 31 -3.28 -34.20 -28.51
N LYS A 32 -4.36 -34.96 -28.45
CA LYS A 32 -5.35 -34.92 -27.37
C LYS A 32 -4.69 -35.24 -26.04
N LYS A 33 -3.88 -36.32 -25.96
CA LYS A 33 -3.12 -36.66 -24.75
C LYS A 33 -2.11 -35.59 -24.37
N MET A 34 -1.50 -34.91 -25.35
CA MET A 34 -0.62 -33.75 -25.07
C MET A 34 -1.39 -32.56 -24.53
N LEU A 35 -2.60 -32.30 -25.05
CA LEU A 35 -3.47 -31.22 -24.57
C LEU A 35 -3.94 -31.49 -23.14
N GLU A 36 -4.29 -32.75 -22.82
CA GLU A 36 -4.65 -33.15 -21.46
C GLU A 36 -3.49 -32.99 -20.49
N LYS A 37 -2.26 -33.28 -20.90
CA LYS A 37 -1.05 -33.05 -20.10
C LYS A 37 -0.65 -31.56 -20.03
N LEU A 38 -1.05 -30.76 -21.02
CA LEU A 38 -0.90 -29.31 -21.05
C LEU A 38 -2.04 -28.57 -20.34
N ASN A 39 -2.97 -29.27 -19.72
CA ASN A 39 -3.79 -28.66 -18.70
C ASN A 39 -2.83 -28.18 -17.61
N VAL A 40 -2.25 -27.05 -17.94
CA VAL A 40 -1.52 -26.19 -17.01
C VAL A 40 -2.50 -26.04 -15.86
N ASP A 41 -2.14 -26.59 -14.72
CA ASP A 41 -2.80 -26.25 -13.48
C ASP A 41 -3.08 -24.77 -13.56
N GLU A 42 -4.33 -24.39 -13.63
CA GLU A 42 -4.72 -23.00 -13.63
C GLU A 42 -4.09 -22.46 -12.37
N ILE A 43 -2.98 -21.72 -12.53
CA ILE A 43 -2.36 -21.05 -11.40
C ILE A 43 -3.45 -20.15 -10.88
N LYS A 44 -4.14 -20.64 -9.85
CA LYS A 44 -5.20 -19.87 -9.21
C LYS A 44 -4.64 -18.48 -8.98
N PRO A 45 -5.33 -17.42 -9.40
CA PRO A 45 -4.87 -16.07 -9.12
C PRO A 45 -4.55 -15.98 -7.64
N SER A 46 -3.44 -15.35 -7.30
CA SER A 46 -3.03 -15.23 -5.90
C SER A 46 -4.24 -14.77 -5.06
N SER A 47 -4.54 -15.48 -4.00
CA SER A 47 -5.56 -15.06 -3.03
C SER A 47 -5.09 -13.84 -2.22
N ARG A 48 -3.80 -13.47 -2.32
CA ARG A 48 -3.26 -12.28 -1.69
C ARG A 48 -3.81 -11.06 -2.39
N LYS A 49 -4.58 -10.29 -1.65
CA LYS A 49 -5.07 -8.98 -2.04
C LYS A 49 -4.20 -7.92 -1.36
N TYR A 50 -3.92 -6.85 -2.07
CA TYR A 50 -3.18 -5.72 -1.54
C TYR A 50 -4.07 -4.50 -1.53
N PRO A 51 -4.02 -3.66 -0.47
CA PRO A 51 -4.75 -2.40 -0.47
C PRO A 51 -4.23 -1.47 -1.57
N GLY A 52 -5.14 -0.77 -2.21
CA GLY A 52 -4.82 0.20 -3.27
C GLY A 52 -4.49 1.57 -2.68
N ILE A 53 -3.34 1.68 -2.00
CA ILE A 53 -2.88 2.93 -1.42
C ILE A 53 -2.25 3.79 -2.53
N ILE A 54 -2.90 4.91 -2.83
CA ILE A 54 -2.44 5.86 -3.84
C ILE A 54 -2.41 7.24 -3.20
N PHE A 55 -1.21 7.85 -3.14
CA PHE A 55 -1.04 9.23 -2.71
C PHE A 55 -0.96 10.12 -3.96
N THR A 56 -1.88 11.05 -4.07
CA THR A 56 -1.88 12.04 -5.14
C THR A 56 -1.68 13.41 -4.48
N PRO A 57 -0.57 14.11 -4.73
CA PRO A 57 -0.35 15.43 -4.18
C PRO A 57 -1.27 16.45 -4.87
N ASP A 58 -1.75 17.44 -4.12
CA ASP A 58 -2.53 18.55 -4.66
C ASP A 58 -1.72 19.41 -5.63
N ARG A 59 -0.42 19.47 -5.42
CA ARG A 59 0.55 20.11 -6.31
C ARG A 59 1.89 19.39 -6.28
N GLU A 60 2.68 19.54 -7.33
CA GLU A 60 4.04 19.01 -7.35
C GLU A 60 4.91 19.67 -6.26
N PRO A 61 5.61 18.87 -5.45
CA PRO A 61 6.56 19.38 -4.47
C PRO A 61 7.77 20.01 -5.15
N GLY A 62 8.36 21.02 -4.51
CA GLY A 62 9.67 21.53 -4.87
C GLY A 62 10.79 20.50 -4.65
N ASN A 63 12.01 20.84 -5.02
CA ASN A 63 13.15 19.91 -4.89
C ASN A 63 13.55 19.69 -3.42
N GLN A 64 13.50 20.76 -2.60
CA GLN A 64 13.80 20.68 -1.18
C GLN A 64 12.54 20.32 -0.39
N ILE A 65 12.54 19.17 0.24
CA ILE A 65 11.39 18.65 0.98
C ILE A 65 11.52 18.99 2.46
N LEU A 66 12.61 18.58 3.10
CA LEU A 66 12.85 18.77 4.54
C LEU A 66 14.34 19.02 4.77
N GLU A 67 14.65 19.99 5.61
CA GLU A 67 15.97 20.23 6.17
C GLU A 67 15.93 20.02 7.68
N VAL A 68 16.86 19.24 8.20
CA VAL A 68 17.02 18.96 9.64
C VAL A 68 18.46 19.30 10.04
N SER A 69 18.62 20.10 11.09
CA SER A 69 19.93 20.59 11.53
C SER A 69 20.05 20.55 13.05
N GLY A 70 21.01 19.77 13.55
CA GLY A 70 21.35 19.66 14.96
C GLY A 70 20.22 19.17 15.87
N LEU A 71 19.26 18.42 15.34
CA LEU A 71 18.04 18.07 16.06
C LEU A 71 18.37 17.15 17.25
N ARG A 72 17.79 17.48 18.43
CA ARG A 72 17.93 16.72 19.67
C ARG A 72 16.59 16.54 20.36
N ALA A 73 16.37 15.35 20.90
CA ALA A 73 15.23 15.06 21.74
C ALA A 73 15.60 14.26 22.98
N GLU A 74 14.89 14.56 24.07
CA GLU A 74 15.02 13.88 25.37
C GLU A 74 13.66 13.45 25.86
N THR A 75 13.61 12.45 26.72
CA THR A 75 12.41 12.10 27.49
C THR A 75 12.16 13.13 28.59
N GLU A 76 11.01 13.09 29.28
CA GLU A 76 10.70 14.00 30.37
C GLU A 76 11.65 13.85 31.58
N ASP A 77 12.20 12.65 31.75
CA ASP A 77 13.20 12.33 32.77
C ASP A 77 14.65 12.66 32.36
N GLY A 78 14.83 13.33 31.22
CA GLY A 78 16.11 13.83 30.75
C GLY A 78 16.99 12.81 30.00
N MET A 79 16.46 11.62 29.67
CA MET A 79 17.21 10.66 28.88
C MET A 79 17.25 11.08 27.41
N VAL A 80 18.44 11.12 26.83
CA VAL A 80 18.63 11.49 25.42
C VAL A 80 18.11 10.38 24.48
N LEU A 81 17.13 10.71 23.66
CA LEU A 81 16.58 9.83 22.62
C LEU A 81 17.41 9.84 21.34
N PHE A 82 17.81 11.04 20.92
CA PHE A 82 18.77 11.26 19.84
C PHE A 82 19.41 12.64 19.99
N ASN A 83 20.56 12.81 19.38
CA ASN A 83 21.35 14.03 19.49
C ASN A 83 22.06 14.33 18.15
N ASP A 84 22.08 15.61 17.77
CA ASP A 84 22.77 16.13 16.60
C ASP A 84 22.40 15.43 15.28
N VAL A 85 21.09 15.27 15.06
CA VAL A 85 20.57 14.69 13.81
C VAL A 85 20.58 15.77 12.72
N ASN A 86 21.28 15.48 11.62
CA ASN A 86 21.45 16.37 10.48
C ASN A 86 21.22 15.61 9.17
N PHE A 87 20.28 16.04 8.35
CA PHE A 87 20.08 15.53 6.98
C PHE A 87 19.15 16.44 6.18
N ASN A 88 19.17 16.26 4.87
CA ASN A 88 18.24 16.88 3.94
C ASN A 88 17.47 15.80 3.19
N VAL A 89 16.24 16.13 2.84
CA VAL A 89 15.35 15.28 2.02
C VAL A 89 15.04 16.01 0.73
N GLU A 90 15.23 15.34 -0.38
CA GLU A 90 14.96 15.86 -1.72
C GLU A 90 13.72 15.17 -2.33
N LYS A 91 13.23 15.75 -3.42
CA LYS A 91 12.07 15.21 -4.15
C LYS A 91 12.34 13.78 -4.63
N GLY A 92 11.46 12.87 -4.24
CA GLY A 92 11.52 11.46 -4.63
C GLY A 92 12.23 10.55 -3.64
N ASP A 93 12.87 11.11 -2.60
CA ASP A 93 13.52 10.32 -1.57
C ASP A 93 12.53 9.41 -0.83
N LYS A 94 13.02 8.21 -0.51
CA LYS A 94 12.37 7.24 0.36
C LYS A 94 13.33 6.89 1.49
N ILE A 95 13.02 7.37 2.69
CA ILE A 95 13.92 7.26 3.82
C ILE A 95 13.35 6.28 4.84
N VAL A 96 14.18 5.41 5.34
CA VAL A 96 13.87 4.50 6.45
C VAL A 96 14.71 4.89 7.64
N PHE A 97 14.06 5.19 8.75
CA PHE A 97 14.71 5.46 10.02
C PHE A 97 14.75 4.18 10.85
N LEU A 98 15.90 3.88 11.42
CA LEU A 98 16.09 2.73 12.29
C LEU A 98 16.58 3.18 13.67
N SER A 99 15.92 2.72 14.71
CA SER A 99 16.34 2.96 16.11
C SER A 99 16.17 1.71 16.95
N ARG A 100 17.02 1.59 17.98
CA ARG A 100 16.84 0.56 19.01
C ARG A 100 15.75 0.91 20.01
N ASP A 101 15.47 2.22 20.16
CA ASP A 101 14.43 2.74 21.03
C ASP A 101 13.28 3.28 20.18
N PRO A 102 12.08 2.66 20.21
CA PRO A 102 10.92 3.13 19.44
C PRO A 102 10.52 4.57 19.83
N ARG A 103 10.76 5.00 21.07
CA ARG A 103 10.45 6.36 21.53
C ARG A 103 11.21 7.43 20.76
N ALA A 104 12.44 7.11 20.30
CA ALA A 104 13.22 8.02 19.46
C ALA A 104 12.53 8.27 18.10
N MET A 105 11.93 7.24 17.50
CA MET A 105 11.18 7.38 16.24
C MET A 105 9.92 8.21 16.44
N THR A 106 9.14 7.89 17.47
CA THR A 106 7.93 8.66 17.80
C THR A 106 8.28 10.13 18.03
N ALA A 107 9.26 10.42 18.90
CA ALA A 107 9.71 11.79 19.18
C ALA A 107 10.18 12.53 17.93
N PHE A 108 10.92 11.87 17.06
CA PHE A 108 11.37 12.48 15.81
C PHE A 108 10.20 12.88 14.92
N PHE A 109 9.26 11.97 14.65
CA PHE A 109 8.11 12.26 13.79
C PHE A 109 7.14 13.25 14.42
N GLU A 110 6.96 13.26 15.74
CA GLU A 110 6.19 14.29 16.45
C GLU A 110 6.81 15.67 16.31
N ILE A 111 8.15 15.76 16.39
CA ILE A 111 8.86 17.03 16.23
C ILE A 111 8.67 17.58 14.83
N ILE A 112 8.96 16.82 13.79
CA ILE A 112 8.86 17.32 12.40
C ILE A 112 7.42 17.58 11.97
N ASN A 113 6.44 17.00 12.68
CA ASN A 113 5.01 17.30 12.51
C ASN A 113 4.51 18.49 13.34
N GLY A 114 5.36 19.03 14.20
CA GLY A 114 5.03 20.16 15.07
C GLY A 114 4.24 19.81 16.35
N ASN A 115 4.07 18.53 16.64
CA ASN A 115 3.36 18.06 17.85
C ASN A 115 4.27 18.07 19.09
N ARG A 116 5.59 18.21 18.91
CA ARG A 116 6.58 18.24 19.98
C ARG A 116 7.68 19.25 19.68
N THR A 117 8.13 19.99 20.70
CA THR A 117 9.26 20.90 20.59
C THR A 117 10.58 20.14 20.79
N PRO A 118 11.60 20.29 19.91
CA PRO A 118 12.90 19.69 20.13
C PRO A 118 13.65 20.40 21.26
N GLN A 119 14.54 19.70 21.96
CA GLN A 119 15.42 20.30 22.98
C GLN A 119 16.53 21.14 22.36
N ALA A 120 16.97 20.80 21.15
CA ALA A 120 17.93 21.61 20.37
C ALA A 120 17.75 21.34 18.87
N GLY A 121 18.35 22.22 18.08
CA GLY A 121 18.32 22.15 16.64
C GLY A 121 17.06 22.74 16.03
N LYS A 122 16.91 22.58 14.73
CA LYS A 122 15.79 23.08 13.94
C LYS A 122 15.49 22.18 12.77
N PHE A 123 14.29 22.31 12.26
CA PHE A 123 13.89 21.71 10.98
C PHE A 123 13.07 22.72 10.17
N ALA A 124 13.04 22.52 8.87
CA ALA A 124 12.23 23.34 7.98
C ALA A 124 11.69 22.48 6.83
N TRP A 125 10.38 22.51 6.66
CA TRP A 125 9.72 21.96 5.46
C TRP A 125 9.84 22.93 4.29
N GLY A 126 9.96 22.41 3.10
CA GLY A 126 9.87 23.22 1.89
C GLY A 126 8.54 23.95 1.80
N VAL A 127 8.56 25.18 1.28
CA VAL A 127 7.38 26.09 1.24
C VAL A 127 6.15 25.48 0.54
N THR A 128 6.39 24.52 -0.36
CA THR A 128 5.31 23.87 -1.13
C THR A 128 4.87 22.52 -0.55
N ILE A 129 5.38 22.15 0.61
CA ILE A 129 5.16 20.81 1.16
C ILE A 129 3.94 20.82 2.08
N THR A 130 3.06 19.87 1.87
CA THR A 130 2.00 19.45 2.80
C THR A 130 2.38 18.09 3.36
N THR A 131 2.30 17.93 4.67
CA THR A 131 2.67 16.69 5.35
C THR A 131 1.42 15.88 5.69
N ALA A 132 1.56 14.55 5.65
CA ALA A 132 0.61 13.63 6.25
C ALA A 132 1.35 12.74 7.24
N TYR A 133 0.79 12.57 8.42
CA TYR A 133 1.38 11.79 9.50
C TYR A 133 0.46 10.65 9.92
N LEU A 134 1.00 9.44 9.92
CA LEU A 134 0.36 8.28 10.51
C LEU A 134 1.09 7.96 11.83
N PRO A 135 0.49 8.23 12.99
CA PRO A 135 1.11 7.94 14.28
C PRO A 135 1.21 6.43 14.53
N LEU A 136 2.14 6.03 15.39
CA LEU A 136 2.29 4.64 15.80
C LEU A 136 1.08 4.16 16.61
N ASP A 137 0.57 5.01 17.53
CA ASP A 137 -0.70 4.83 18.20
C ASP A 137 -1.74 5.73 17.54
N ASN A 138 -2.76 5.13 16.99
CA ASN A 138 -3.86 5.80 16.30
C ASN A 138 -5.22 5.46 16.90
N THR A 139 -5.24 4.93 18.13
CA THR A 139 -6.44 4.50 18.85
C THR A 139 -7.47 5.62 18.94
N ASP A 140 -7.04 6.83 19.24
CA ASP A 140 -7.90 8.02 19.40
C ASP A 140 -8.76 8.31 18.15
N PHE A 141 -8.28 7.94 16.98
CA PHE A 141 -9.05 8.12 15.73
C PHE A 141 -10.25 7.18 15.62
N PHE A 142 -10.26 6.09 16.38
CA PHE A 142 -11.24 5.02 16.28
C PHE A 142 -12.17 4.90 17.49
N GLU A 143 -12.19 5.86 18.39
CA GLU A 143 -13.04 5.87 19.60
C GLU A 143 -14.52 6.18 19.33
N SER A 144 -14.92 6.36 18.08
CA SER A 144 -16.31 6.69 17.74
C SER A 144 -17.17 5.46 17.45
N ASP A 145 -18.48 5.60 17.61
CA ASP A 145 -19.48 4.60 17.27
C ASP A 145 -19.91 4.64 15.78
N LEU A 146 -19.28 5.50 14.99
CA LEU A 146 -19.58 5.61 13.56
C LEU A 146 -19.19 4.35 12.80
N ASN A 147 -19.91 4.05 11.73
CA ASN A 147 -19.46 3.06 10.77
C ASN A 147 -18.31 3.61 9.91
N LEU A 148 -17.60 2.73 9.21
CA LEU A 148 -16.43 3.12 8.42
C LEU A 148 -16.72 4.18 7.35
N VAL A 149 -17.90 4.14 6.73
CA VAL A 149 -18.28 5.12 5.69
C VAL A 149 -18.48 6.50 6.31
N ASP A 150 -19.26 6.59 7.37
CA ASP A 150 -19.54 7.86 8.06
C ASP A 150 -18.29 8.42 8.73
N TRP A 151 -17.46 7.56 9.30
CA TRP A 151 -16.18 7.94 9.87
C TRP A 151 -15.24 8.53 8.81
N LEU A 152 -15.09 7.85 7.68
CA LEU A 152 -14.22 8.30 6.58
C LEU A 152 -14.71 9.63 5.99
N SER A 153 -16.02 9.85 5.94
CA SER A 153 -16.64 11.07 5.42
C SER A 153 -16.26 12.34 6.20
N GLN A 154 -15.71 12.20 7.41
CA GLN A 154 -15.23 13.35 8.20
C GLN A 154 -13.90 13.91 7.68
N PHE A 155 -13.13 13.12 6.92
CA PHE A 155 -11.77 13.44 6.49
C PHE A 155 -11.65 13.83 5.03
N GLY A 156 -12.74 13.85 4.28
CA GLY A 156 -12.67 14.18 2.86
C GLY A 156 -14.01 14.52 2.24
N GLU A 157 -13.95 15.25 1.14
CA GLU A 157 -15.11 15.56 0.32
C GLU A 157 -15.41 14.39 -0.62
N GLY A 158 -16.59 13.82 -0.48
CA GLY A 158 -17.05 12.74 -1.34
C GLY A 158 -18.43 12.23 -0.95
N ASN A 159 -19.14 11.69 -1.91
CA ASN A 159 -20.39 11.03 -1.61
C ASN A 159 -20.15 9.61 -1.08
N GLU A 160 -21.21 8.99 -0.58
CA GLU A 160 -21.18 7.62 -0.03
C GLU A 160 -20.59 6.59 -1.01
N VAL A 161 -20.87 6.74 -2.30
CA VAL A 161 -20.34 5.84 -3.34
C VAL A 161 -18.82 5.96 -3.45
N TYR A 162 -18.30 7.18 -3.39
CA TYR A 162 -16.85 7.45 -3.37
C TYR A 162 -16.19 6.82 -2.13
N MET A 163 -16.76 7.03 -0.94
CA MET A 163 -16.24 6.49 0.32
C MET A 163 -16.24 4.95 0.31
N LYS A 164 -17.32 4.32 -0.14
CA LYS A 164 -17.38 2.87 -0.32
C LYS A 164 -16.36 2.35 -1.33
N GLY A 165 -16.15 3.08 -2.43
CA GLY A 165 -15.11 2.76 -3.41
C GLY A 165 -13.70 2.87 -2.85
N PHE A 166 -13.44 3.88 -2.02
CA PHE A 166 -12.18 4.06 -1.33
C PHE A 166 -11.92 2.90 -0.34
N LEU A 167 -12.90 2.58 0.51
CA LEU A 167 -12.84 1.45 1.44
C LEU A 167 -12.65 0.12 0.71
N GLY A 168 -13.29 -0.07 -0.44
CA GLY A 168 -13.10 -1.24 -1.29
C GLY A 168 -11.65 -1.39 -1.77
N ARG A 169 -10.97 -0.28 -2.12
CA ARG A 169 -9.53 -0.29 -2.43
C ARG A 169 -8.68 -0.66 -1.22
N MET A 170 -9.15 -0.34 -0.01
CA MET A 170 -8.51 -0.72 1.27
C MET A 170 -8.92 -2.12 1.74
N LEU A 171 -9.61 -2.90 0.88
CA LEU A 171 -10.07 -4.27 1.10
C LEU A 171 -11.28 -4.42 2.03
N PHE A 172 -11.93 -3.33 2.41
CA PHE A 172 -13.23 -3.39 3.07
C PHE A 172 -14.33 -3.47 2.02
N SER A 173 -15.12 -4.55 2.00
CA SER A 173 -16.14 -4.77 0.98
C SER A 173 -17.45 -5.31 1.57
N GLY A 174 -18.56 -5.06 0.85
CA GLY A 174 -19.86 -5.51 1.26
C GLY A 174 -20.30 -4.92 2.61
N GLU A 175 -20.68 -5.77 3.56
CA GLU A 175 -21.13 -5.35 4.89
C GLU A 175 -19.97 -4.86 5.80
N GLU A 176 -18.73 -5.11 5.43
CA GLU A 176 -17.57 -4.68 6.25
C GLU A 176 -17.47 -3.16 6.37
N VAL A 177 -17.92 -2.41 5.37
CA VAL A 177 -17.91 -0.95 5.39
C VAL A 177 -18.92 -0.35 6.39
N LEU A 178 -19.87 -1.15 6.85
CA LEU A 178 -20.86 -0.76 7.85
C LEU A 178 -20.46 -1.12 9.28
N LYS A 179 -19.32 -1.79 9.46
CA LYS A 179 -18.79 -2.06 10.81
C LYS A 179 -18.41 -0.75 11.50
N LYS A 180 -18.64 -0.70 12.81
CA LYS A 180 -18.19 0.42 13.64
C LYS A 180 -16.67 0.47 13.67
N VAL A 181 -16.11 1.68 13.69
CA VAL A 181 -14.66 1.86 13.70
C VAL A 181 -14.01 1.36 14.97
N ASN A 182 -14.69 1.44 16.10
CA ASN A 182 -14.18 0.98 17.41
C ASN A 182 -14.09 -0.55 17.55
N VAL A 183 -14.58 -1.34 16.59
CA VAL A 183 -14.44 -2.80 16.58
C VAL A 183 -13.33 -3.29 15.64
N LEU A 184 -12.63 -2.35 15.00
CA LEU A 184 -11.48 -2.68 14.16
C LEU A 184 -10.25 -2.87 15.05
N SER A 185 -9.52 -3.93 14.80
CA SER A 185 -8.25 -4.26 15.49
C SER A 185 -7.07 -4.09 14.56
#